data_c9fb41e2d35c44d9a452feb477a53f5a
#
_entry.id   c9fb41e2d35c44d9a452feb477a53f5a
#
_cell.length_a   1.000
_cell.length_b   1.000
_cell.length_c   1.000
_cell.angle_alpha   90.00
_cell.angle_beta   90.00
_cell.angle_gamma   90.00
#
_symmetry.space_group_name_H-M   'P 1'
#
loop_
_entity.id
_entity.type
_entity.pdbx_description
1 polymer ?
#
loop_
_entity_poly.entity_id
_entity_poly.type
_entity_poly.pdbx_seq_one_letter_code
_entity_poly.pdbx_strand_id
1 'polypeptide(L)'
;MDLTLWTYEGPPHVGAMRIAASMDGVHYVLHAPQGDTYADLLFTMIERRGQRPPVTYTTFQARDLGGDTAELVKRHVREAVDRFQPDALLVGESCTAELIQDQPGALAQGMGLTMPVVSLELPAYSKKENWGAAETLYQLLRGLLKPQVPAQPQHDPKRWQQQGRRPRVNLLGPSLLGFRCRDDVLEVQTLLTMHGIDVAVVAPLGAGVEDLKRIPDADLNICLYPEVAESTCIWLERNFGMPFTRTVPIGVGATHDFLVEVHTALGLEPPSPEEGYRRSRLPWYSESVDSTYLTGKRVFIFGDGSHAIAAARICSEELGFQVVGLGTYSREMARPVRAAAKALGLEALICDDYLAVEAAMAEAAPELVLGTQMERHSAKRLGLPCAVISTPMHVQDVPARRSPQMGWEGANVIFDDWVHPLMMGLEEHLIGMFRHDFEFVDGHQSHLGHAGGARAASGVPDLSDVPEVDEDALVWTADGEAELKKIPFFVRGKVRRNAEAYARQVGCKEISSETLYDAKAHYKA
;
A
#
# COMPACT_ATOMS: atom_id res chain seq x y z
N MET A 1 -14.62 -3.80 -25.85
CA MET A 1 -14.27 -4.49 -24.59
C MET A 1 -12.80 -4.20 -24.38
N ASP A 2 -12.51 -3.28 -23.48
CA ASP A 2 -11.13 -2.93 -23.16
C ASP A 2 -10.58 -4.03 -22.24
N LEU A 3 -9.49 -4.67 -22.68
CA LEU A 3 -8.83 -5.71 -21.89
C LEU A 3 -8.00 -5.05 -20.81
N THR A 4 -8.28 -5.34 -19.56
CA THR A 4 -7.45 -4.95 -18.44
C THR A 4 -6.15 -5.77 -18.47
N LEU A 5 -5.03 -5.13 -18.83
CA LEU A 5 -3.73 -5.77 -18.96
C LEU A 5 -3.04 -5.98 -17.60
N TRP A 6 -3.48 -5.27 -16.56
CA TRP A 6 -2.87 -5.27 -15.24
C TRP A 6 -3.93 -5.51 -14.16
N THR A 7 -3.57 -6.27 -13.16
CA THR A 7 -4.43 -6.56 -12.00
C THR A 7 -3.72 -6.13 -10.72
N TYR A 8 -4.50 -5.70 -9.71
CA TYR A 8 -3.96 -5.35 -8.39
C TYR A 8 -3.43 -6.55 -7.63
N GLU A 9 -4.08 -7.69 -7.77
CA GLU A 9 -3.72 -8.92 -7.09
C GLU A 9 -3.52 -10.06 -8.07
N GLY A 10 -2.54 -10.91 -7.75
CA GLY A 10 -2.35 -12.18 -8.41
C GLY A 10 -3.45 -13.20 -8.06
N PRO A 11 -3.38 -14.41 -8.64
CA PRO A 11 -4.24 -15.51 -8.25
C PRO A 11 -3.91 -16.03 -6.85
N PRO A 12 -4.83 -16.75 -6.17
CA PRO A 12 -4.68 -17.14 -4.77
C PRO A 12 -3.49 -18.07 -4.48
N HIS A 13 -3.00 -18.83 -5.46
CA HIS A 13 -1.80 -19.64 -5.29
C HIS A 13 -0.52 -18.79 -5.08
N VAL A 14 -0.48 -17.54 -5.57
CA VAL A 14 0.61 -16.60 -5.25
C VAL A 14 0.55 -16.20 -3.78
N GLY A 15 -0.66 -16.06 -3.22
CA GLY A 15 -0.85 -15.87 -1.78
C GLY A 15 -0.30 -17.03 -0.95
N ALA A 16 -0.53 -18.28 -1.39
CA ALA A 16 0.07 -19.45 -0.75
C ALA A 16 1.61 -19.44 -0.84
N MET A 17 2.17 -19.01 -1.99
CA MET A 17 3.61 -18.83 -2.13
C MET A 17 4.16 -17.78 -1.17
N ARG A 18 3.44 -16.67 -0.93
CA ARG A 18 3.81 -15.64 0.05
C ARG A 18 3.98 -16.23 1.44
N ILE A 19 3.04 -17.08 1.87
CA ILE A 19 3.11 -17.76 3.17
C ILE A 19 4.30 -18.73 3.22
N ALA A 20 4.42 -19.64 2.25
CA ALA A 20 5.53 -20.57 2.19
C ALA A 20 6.90 -19.88 2.17
N ALA A 21 7.05 -18.83 1.35
CA ALA A 21 8.29 -18.09 1.23
C ALA A 21 8.61 -17.21 2.45
N SER A 22 7.61 -16.90 3.27
CA SER A 22 7.76 -16.14 4.52
C SER A 22 8.25 -17.00 5.68
N MET A 23 8.10 -18.32 5.59
CA MET A 23 8.32 -19.26 6.69
C MET A 23 9.59 -20.08 6.50
N ASP A 24 10.16 -20.53 7.60
CA ASP A 24 11.26 -21.48 7.62
C ASP A 24 10.73 -22.92 7.66
N GLY A 25 11.35 -23.80 6.88
CA GLY A 25 10.98 -25.23 6.83
C GLY A 25 9.65 -25.55 6.16
N VAL A 26 8.97 -24.59 5.53
CA VAL A 26 7.73 -24.82 4.77
C VAL A 26 8.03 -24.85 3.28
N HIS A 27 7.53 -25.88 2.59
CA HIS A 27 7.69 -26.01 1.14
C HIS A 27 6.32 -26.13 0.46
N TYR A 28 6.18 -25.55 -0.71
CA TYR A 28 4.93 -25.57 -1.48
C TYR A 28 5.11 -26.40 -2.75
N VAL A 29 4.28 -27.42 -2.94
CA VAL A 29 4.15 -28.13 -4.22
C VAL A 29 2.94 -27.58 -4.96
N LEU A 30 3.19 -26.88 -6.05
CA LEU A 30 2.17 -26.28 -6.89
C LEU A 30 1.95 -27.12 -8.14
N HIS A 31 0.76 -27.71 -8.27
CA HIS A 31 0.35 -28.36 -9.50
C HIS A 31 -0.01 -27.29 -10.53
N ALA A 32 0.88 -27.13 -11.52
CA ALA A 32 0.81 -26.02 -12.45
C ALA A 32 1.47 -26.36 -13.80
N PRO A 33 1.05 -25.76 -14.91
CA PRO A 33 1.78 -25.83 -16.17
C PRO A 33 3.11 -25.04 -16.10
N GLN A 34 3.98 -25.27 -17.07
CA GLN A 34 5.29 -24.65 -17.11
C GLN A 34 5.25 -23.11 -17.12
N GLY A 35 4.18 -22.51 -17.66
CA GLY A 35 4.03 -21.05 -17.76
C GLY A 35 3.81 -20.32 -16.42
N ASP A 36 3.34 -21.02 -15.38
CA ASP A 36 2.96 -20.40 -14.10
C ASP A 36 4.16 -20.13 -13.16
N THR A 37 5.39 -20.37 -13.61
CA THR A 37 6.61 -20.10 -12.83
C THR A 37 6.99 -18.62 -12.76
N TYR A 38 6.25 -17.73 -13.42
CA TYR A 38 6.53 -16.28 -13.47
C TYR A 38 6.49 -15.61 -12.08
N ALA A 39 5.69 -16.14 -11.17
CA ALA A 39 5.55 -15.57 -9.82
C ALA A 39 6.86 -15.57 -9.02
N ASP A 40 7.82 -16.46 -9.35
CA ASP A 40 9.15 -16.48 -8.72
C ASP A 40 9.90 -15.15 -8.89
N LEU A 41 9.66 -14.42 -9.99
CA LEU A 41 10.29 -13.13 -10.25
C LEU A 41 9.90 -12.07 -9.23
N LEU A 42 8.66 -12.07 -8.74
CA LEU A 42 8.20 -11.12 -7.72
C LEU A 42 9.05 -11.25 -6.45
N PHE A 43 9.30 -12.48 -6.01
CA PHE A 43 10.10 -12.75 -4.80
C PHE A 43 11.58 -12.40 -4.99
N THR A 44 12.15 -12.64 -6.15
CA THR A 44 13.56 -12.32 -6.40
C THR A 44 13.78 -10.83 -6.62
N MET A 45 12.90 -10.15 -7.31
CA MET A 45 13.04 -8.72 -7.64
C MET A 45 12.61 -7.80 -6.50
N ILE A 46 11.39 -7.94 -5.99
CA ILE A 46 10.84 -7.02 -4.98
C ILE A 46 11.50 -7.29 -3.63
N GLU A 47 11.61 -8.54 -3.24
CA GLU A 47 12.22 -8.97 -1.99
C GLU A 47 13.75 -8.99 -2.03
N ARG A 48 14.37 -8.73 -3.18
CA ARG A 48 15.82 -8.76 -3.41
C ARG A 48 16.48 -10.04 -2.88
N ARG A 49 15.80 -11.17 -3.03
CA ARG A 49 16.31 -12.48 -2.59
C ARG A 49 17.21 -13.09 -3.67
N GLY A 50 18.37 -13.61 -3.26
CA GLY A 50 19.27 -14.37 -4.14
C GLY A 50 18.79 -15.80 -4.42
N GLN A 51 17.68 -16.24 -3.83
CA GLN A 51 17.13 -17.59 -3.95
C GLN A 51 15.67 -17.54 -4.40
N ARG A 52 15.27 -18.56 -5.14
CA ARG A 52 13.88 -18.76 -5.53
C ARG A 52 13.02 -19.05 -4.29
N PRO A 53 11.70 -18.76 -4.34
CA PRO A 53 10.79 -19.17 -3.28
C PRO A 53 10.79 -20.71 -3.13
N PRO A 54 10.45 -21.25 -1.94
CA PRO A 54 10.44 -22.69 -1.66
C PRO A 54 9.23 -23.37 -2.32
N VAL A 55 9.22 -23.38 -3.66
CA VAL A 55 8.13 -23.93 -4.46
C VAL A 55 8.67 -24.94 -5.47
N THR A 56 8.00 -26.09 -5.53
CA THR A 56 8.20 -27.09 -6.58
C THR A 56 6.96 -27.10 -7.47
N TYR A 57 7.17 -26.88 -8.77
CA TYR A 57 6.11 -26.91 -9.77
C TYR A 57 6.09 -28.27 -10.45
N THR A 58 4.91 -28.83 -10.72
CA THR A 58 4.78 -30.08 -11.50
C THR A 58 5.12 -29.85 -12.98
N THR A 59 5.02 -28.61 -13.46
CA THR A 59 5.33 -28.21 -14.84
C THR A 59 4.71 -29.08 -15.92
N PHE A 60 3.45 -29.50 -15.73
CA PHE A 60 2.76 -30.35 -16.70
C PHE A 60 2.61 -29.67 -18.08
N GLN A 61 2.53 -30.48 -19.11
CA GLN A 61 2.35 -30.05 -20.50
C GLN A 61 1.11 -30.74 -21.09
N ALA A 62 0.66 -30.26 -22.25
CA ALA A 62 -0.52 -30.80 -22.92
C ALA A 62 -0.47 -32.36 -23.12
N ARG A 63 0.72 -32.90 -23.32
CA ARG A 63 0.92 -34.38 -23.43
C ARG A 63 0.64 -35.11 -22.13
N ASP A 64 0.83 -34.46 -20.98
CA ASP A 64 0.64 -35.09 -19.67
C ASP A 64 -0.84 -35.18 -19.31
N LEU A 65 -1.69 -34.31 -19.91
CA LEU A 65 -3.15 -34.32 -19.71
C LEU A 65 -3.85 -35.57 -20.28
N GLY A 66 -3.21 -36.29 -21.20
CA GLY A 66 -3.67 -37.59 -21.71
C GLY A 66 -3.17 -38.79 -20.90
N GLY A 67 -2.35 -38.56 -19.87
CA GLY A 67 -1.74 -39.57 -19.02
C GLY A 67 -2.27 -39.57 -17.59
N ASP A 68 -1.49 -40.13 -16.66
CA ASP A 68 -1.79 -40.12 -15.23
C ASP A 68 -1.18 -38.90 -14.53
N THR A 69 -1.96 -37.82 -14.45
CA THR A 69 -1.57 -36.57 -13.77
C THR A 69 -1.40 -36.77 -12.26
N ALA A 70 -2.10 -37.71 -11.65
CA ALA A 70 -1.97 -38.06 -10.23
C ALA A 70 -0.58 -38.62 -9.91
N GLU A 71 -0.02 -39.50 -10.76
CA GLU A 71 1.35 -39.97 -10.58
C GLU A 71 2.39 -38.89 -10.82
N LEU A 72 2.12 -37.92 -11.70
CA LEU A 72 2.96 -36.74 -11.86
C LEU A 72 3.03 -35.92 -10.56
N VAL A 73 1.89 -35.63 -9.94
CA VAL A 73 1.82 -34.94 -8.64
C VAL A 73 2.59 -35.71 -7.57
N LYS A 74 2.29 -37.01 -7.39
CA LYS A 74 2.96 -37.85 -6.37
C LYS A 74 4.47 -37.90 -6.54
N ARG A 75 4.97 -37.95 -7.78
CA ARG A 75 6.40 -37.92 -8.08
C ARG A 75 7.03 -36.60 -7.61
N HIS A 76 6.46 -35.46 -7.97
CA HIS A 76 7.02 -34.17 -7.58
C HIS A 76 6.91 -33.91 -6.08
N VAL A 77 5.87 -34.44 -5.42
CA VAL A 77 5.78 -34.40 -3.95
C VAL A 77 6.94 -35.20 -3.31
N ARG A 78 7.22 -36.42 -3.80
CA ARG A 78 8.36 -37.23 -3.29
C ARG A 78 9.69 -36.48 -3.55
N GLU A 79 9.92 -35.99 -4.75
CA GLU A 79 11.12 -35.23 -5.11
C GLU A 79 11.31 -33.99 -4.23
N ALA A 80 10.24 -33.26 -3.94
CA ALA A 80 10.28 -32.09 -3.05
C ALA A 80 10.64 -32.49 -1.61
N VAL A 81 10.02 -33.56 -1.09
CA VAL A 81 10.31 -34.07 0.26
C VAL A 81 11.75 -34.57 0.37
N ASP A 82 12.20 -35.36 -0.58
CA ASP A 82 13.55 -35.95 -0.57
C ASP A 82 14.64 -34.87 -0.69
N ARG A 83 14.39 -33.86 -1.50
CA ARG A 83 15.35 -32.80 -1.77
C ARG A 83 15.41 -31.72 -0.69
N PHE A 84 14.26 -31.28 -0.19
CA PHE A 84 14.16 -30.10 0.68
C PHE A 84 13.91 -30.46 2.14
N GLN A 85 13.44 -31.69 2.42
CA GLN A 85 13.15 -32.18 3.79
C GLN A 85 12.36 -31.17 4.62
N PRO A 86 11.18 -30.72 4.15
CA PRO A 86 10.43 -29.67 4.83
C PRO A 86 9.82 -30.17 6.15
N ASP A 87 9.63 -29.25 7.10
CA ASP A 87 8.90 -29.50 8.34
C ASP A 87 7.38 -29.51 8.13
N ALA A 88 6.89 -28.85 7.08
CA ALA A 88 5.51 -28.93 6.60
C ALA A 88 5.44 -28.73 5.09
N LEU A 89 4.49 -29.41 4.47
CA LEU A 89 4.24 -29.36 3.04
C LEU A 89 2.87 -28.74 2.76
N LEU A 90 2.86 -27.65 1.95
CA LEU A 90 1.65 -27.12 1.34
C LEU A 90 1.50 -27.75 -0.05
N VAL A 91 0.28 -28.14 -0.43
CA VAL A 91 0.01 -28.69 -1.76
C VAL A 91 -1.27 -28.09 -2.29
N GLY A 92 -1.19 -27.51 -3.47
CA GLY A 92 -2.33 -26.87 -4.13
C GLY A 92 -2.14 -26.81 -5.65
N GLU A 93 -3.05 -26.12 -6.30
CA GLU A 93 -3.10 -26.01 -7.75
C GLU A 93 -3.14 -24.56 -8.24
N SER A 94 -2.68 -24.34 -9.46
CA SER A 94 -2.80 -23.06 -10.14
C SER A 94 -4.18 -22.92 -10.82
N CYS A 95 -4.49 -21.70 -11.27
CA CYS A 95 -5.74 -21.44 -12.00
C CYS A 95 -5.92 -22.32 -13.24
N THR A 96 -4.84 -22.70 -13.91
CA THR A 96 -4.89 -23.60 -15.06
C THR A 96 -5.17 -25.04 -14.63
N ALA A 97 -4.57 -25.48 -13.53
CA ALA A 97 -4.75 -26.82 -13.00
C ALA A 97 -6.14 -27.04 -12.36
N GLU A 98 -6.74 -25.99 -11.80
CA GLU A 98 -8.11 -26.02 -11.26
C GLU A 98 -9.13 -26.53 -12.30
N LEU A 99 -8.92 -26.22 -13.58
CA LEU A 99 -9.80 -26.68 -14.67
C LEU A 99 -9.71 -28.20 -14.91
N ILE A 100 -8.61 -28.85 -14.48
CA ILE A 100 -8.39 -30.29 -14.65
C ILE A 100 -9.01 -31.10 -13.49
N GLN A 101 -9.21 -30.45 -12.33
CA GLN A 101 -9.83 -31.04 -11.12
C GLN A 101 -9.04 -32.22 -10.51
N ASP A 102 -7.71 -32.17 -10.55
CA ASP A 102 -6.84 -33.28 -10.09
C ASP A 102 -6.74 -33.44 -8.57
N GLN A 103 -7.18 -32.48 -7.78
CA GLN A 103 -7.12 -32.48 -6.31
C GLN A 103 -5.75 -32.87 -5.73
N PRO A 104 -4.66 -32.16 -6.09
CA PRO A 104 -3.29 -32.56 -5.76
C PRO A 104 -3.03 -32.63 -4.25
N GLY A 105 -3.71 -31.80 -3.46
CA GLY A 105 -3.62 -31.81 -2.01
C GLY A 105 -4.15 -33.10 -1.38
N ALA A 106 -5.29 -33.59 -1.83
CA ALA A 106 -5.85 -34.85 -1.37
C ALA A 106 -4.95 -36.04 -1.74
N LEU A 107 -4.37 -36.03 -2.94
CA LEU A 107 -3.40 -37.03 -3.37
C LEU A 107 -2.17 -37.09 -2.45
N ALA A 108 -1.62 -35.91 -2.13
CA ALA A 108 -0.45 -35.80 -1.25
C ALA A 108 -0.74 -36.26 0.19
N GLN A 109 -1.90 -35.91 0.75
CA GLN A 109 -2.34 -36.42 2.06
C GLN A 109 -2.44 -37.95 2.11
N GLY A 110 -2.87 -38.57 1.02
CA GLY A 110 -2.96 -40.04 0.90
C GLY A 110 -1.61 -40.78 0.78
N MET A 111 -0.47 -40.04 0.67
CA MET A 111 0.84 -40.66 0.50
C MET A 111 1.49 -41.15 1.82
N GLY A 112 0.92 -40.86 2.99
CA GLY A 112 1.46 -41.28 4.28
C GLY A 112 2.79 -40.66 4.64
N LEU A 113 3.01 -39.40 4.29
CA LEU A 113 4.22 -38.64 4.62
C LEU A 113 4.33 -38.37 6.13
N THR A 114 5.56 -38.26 6.62
CA THR A 114 5.84 -38.12 8.06
C THR A 114 5.61 -36.67 8.59
N MET A 115 5.69 -35.67 7.72
CA MET A 115 5.43 -34.27 8.08
C MET A 115 3.95 -33.91 7.82
N PRO A 116 3.46 -32.82 8.44
CA PRO A 116 2.14 -32.28 8.14
C PRO A 116 2.00 -31.89 6.66
N VAL A 117 0.92 -32.37 6.01
CA VAL A 117 0.56 -32.01 4.64
C VAL A 117 -0.75 -31.22 4.66
N VAL A 118 -0.68 -29.96 4.20
CA VAL A 118 -1.82 -29.06 4.11
C VAL A 118 -2.32 -29.05 2.67
N SER A 119 -3.53 -29.59 2.47
CA SER A 119 -4.23 -29.48 1.18
C SER A 119 -4.86 -28.11 1.07
N LEU A 120 -4.53 -27.40 0.00
CA LEU A 120 -5.04 -26.06 -0.29
C LEU A 120 -6.01 -26.12 -1.47
N GLU A 121 -7.24 -25.72 -1.23
CA GLU A 121 -8.26 -25.48 -2.26
C GLU A 121 -8.33 -23.96 -2.50
N LEU A 122 -7.77 -23.50 -3.60
CA LEU A 122 -7.55 -22.08 -3.90
C LEU A 122 -8.29 -21.67 -5.18
N PRO A 123 -9.61 -21.41 -5.14
CA PRO A 123 -10.44 -21.17 -6.32
C PRO A 123 -10.07 -19.85 -7.02
N ALA A 124 -9.20 -19.95 -8.02
CA ALA A 124 -8.57 -18.80 -8.69
C ALA A 124 -9.53 -17.92 -9.49
N TYR A 125 -10.67 -18.48 -9.92
CA TYR A 125 -11.67 -17.72 -10.68
C TYR A 125 -12.60 -16.86 -9.80
N SER A 126 -12.59 -17.08 -8.48
CA SER A 126 -13.43 -16.33 -7.54
C SER A 126 -12.65 -15.60 -6.45
N LYS A 127 -11.41 -16.00 -6.20
CA LYS A 127 -10.55 -15.49 -5.13
C LYS A 127 -9.23 -14.95 -5.67
N LYS A 128 -8.60 -14.08 -4.89
CA LYS A 128 -7.36 -13.38 -5.24
C LYS A 128 -6.25 -13.65 -4.23
N GLU A 129 -5.11 -13.02 -4.40
CA GLU A 129 -3.87 -13.29 -3.69
C GLU A 129 -3.98 -13.11 -2.17
N ASN A 130 -4.55 -12.01 -1.67
CA ASN A 130 -4.67 -11.77 -0.23
C ASN A 130 -5.55 -12.85 0.44
N TRP A 131 -6.67 -13.20 -0.20
CA TRP A 131 -7.49 -14.30 0.28
C TRP A 131 -6.72 -15.62 0.30
N GLY A 132 -5.93 -15.90 -0.73
CA GLY A 132 -5.10 -17.11 -0.80
C GLY A 132 -4.04 -17.16 0.31
N ALA A 133 -3.43 -16.02 0.65
CA ALA A 133 -2.52 -15.94 1.77
C ALA A 133 -3.23 -16.18 3.11
N ALA A 134 -4.39 -15.55 3.32
CA ALA A 134 -5.19 -15.72 4.54
C ALA A 134 -5.66 -17.17 4.72
N GLU A 135 -6.18 -17.79 3.67
CA GLU A 135 -6.63 -19.19 3.70
C GLU A 135 -5.47 -20.14 3.98
N THR A 136 -4.32 -19.92 3.35
CA THR A 136 -3.13 -20.75 3.56
C THR A 136 -2.64 -20.67 5.01
N LEU A 137 -2.51 -19.48 5.57
CA LEU A 137 -2.12 -19.30 6.97
C LEU A 137 -3.13 -19.94 7.92
N TYR A 138 -4.42 -19.76 7.65
CA TYR A 138 -5.50 -20.36 8.41
C TYR A 138 -5.46 -21.89 8.39
N GLN A 139 -5.35 -22.50 7.22
CA GLN A 139 -5.33 -23.96 7.10
C GLN A 139 -4.07 -24.57 7.73
N LEU A 140 -2.91 -23.94 7.56
CA LEU A 140 -1.67 -24.35 8.19
C LEU A 140 -1.78 -24.33 9.71
N LEU A 141 -2.17 -23.20 10.30
CA LEU A 141 -2.33 -23.06 11.74
C LEU A 141 -3.40 -23.99 12.29
N ARG A 142 -4.55 -24.07 11.65
CA ARG A 142 -5.62 -24.99 12.03
C ARG A 142 -5.15 -26.44 12.02
N GLY A 143 -4.43 -26.87 10.97
CA GLY A 143 -3.87 -28.22 10.88
C GLY A 143 -2.92 -28.54 12.03
N LEU A 144 -2.03 -27.62 12.38
CA LEU A 144 -1.04 -27.79 13.43
C LEU A 144 -1.62 -27.70 14.85
N LEU A 145 -2.57 -26.78 15.08
CA LEU A 145 -3.07 -26.47 16.43
C LEU A 145 -4.35 -27.22 16.82
N LYS A 146 -5.07 -27.81 15.86
CA LYS A 146 -6.30 -28.55 16.15
C LYS A 146 -6.15 -29.59 17.26
N PRO A 147 -5.04 -30.38 17.35
CA PRO A 147 -4.83 -31.32 18.46
C PRO A 147 -4.64 -30.67 19.84
N GLN A 148 -4.32 -29.39 19.88
CA GLN A 148 -4.03 -28.62 21.12
C GLN A 148 -5.26 -27.82 21.60
N VAL A 149 -6.37 -27.83 20.86
CA VAL A 149 -7.58 -27.06 21.21
C VAL A 149 -8.13 -27.53 22.56
N PRO A 150 -8.23 -26.64 23.55
CA PRO A 150 -8.74 -27.02 24.88
C PRO A 150 -10.24 -27.31 24.84
N ALA A 151 -10.71 -28.20 25.73
CA ALA A 151 -12.13 -28.54 25.83
C ALA A 151 -13.02 -27.34 26.17
N GLN A 152 -12.47 -26.39 26.92
CA GLN A 152 -13.12 -25.13 27.29
C GLN A 152 -12.13 -23.97 27.06
N PRO A 153 -12.29 -23.20 25.99
CA PRO A 153 -11.51 -22.00 25.76
C PRO A 153 -11.75 -20.98 26.87
N GLN A 154 -10.69 -20.50 27.51
CA GLN A 154 -10.77 -19.50 28.56
C GLN A 154 -9.68 -18.44 28.35
N HIS A 155 -10.05 -17.19 28.52
CA HIS A 155 -9.13 -16.07 28.54
C HIS A 155 -8.96 -15.55 29.98
N ASP A 156 -7.72 -15.48 30.44
CA ASP A 156 -7.35 -14.79 31.66
C ASP A 156 -6.36 -13.67 31.30
N PRO A 157 -6.77 -12.40 31.32
CA PRO A 157 -5.90 -11.28 30.94
C PRO A 157 -4.70 -11.10 31.88
N LYS A 158 -4.71 -11.76 33.06
CA LYS A 158 -3.64 -11.69 34.04
C LYS A 158 -2.88 -13.01 34.21
N ARG A 159 -3.04 -13.99 33.31
CA ARG A 159 -2.33 -15.26 33.32
C ARG A 159 -0.83 -15.08 33.46
N TRP A 160 -0.25 -14.09 32.79
CA TRP A 160 1.16 -13.78 32.83
C TRP A 160 1.67 -13.37 34.21
N GLN A 161 0.84 -12.66 35.01
CA GLN A 161 1.17 -12.30 36.40
C GLN A 161 1.25 -13.54 37.29
N GLN A 162 0.28 -14.44 37.17
CA GLN A 162 0.27 -15.71 37.91
C GLN A 162 1.48 -16.58 37.57
N GLN A 163 2.01 -16.46 36.36
CA GLN A 163 3.19 -17.17 35.89
C GLN A 163 4.52 -16.43 36.22
N GLY A 164 4.47 -15.27 36.87
CA GLY A 164 5.65 -14.50 37.26
C GLY A 164 6.51 -14.02 36.10
N ARG A 165 5.91 -13.77 34.95
CA ARG A 165 6.60 -13.32 33.73
C ARG A 165 6.00 -12.02 33.18
N ARG A 166 6.62 -11.46 32.17
CA ARG A 166 6.03 -10.37 31.38
C ARG A 166 4.89 -10.88 30.46
N PRO A 167 3.94 -10.02 30.09
CA PRO A 167 2.95 -10.38 29.09
C PRO A 167 3.62 -10.67 27.75
N ARG A 168 3.09 -11.65 27.02
CA ARG A 168 3.60 -12.08 25.71
C ARG A 168 2.51 -11.99 24.66
N VAL A 169 2.90 -11.48 23.49
CA VAL A 169 1.98 -11.35 22.35
C VAL A 169 2.54 -12.00 21.10
N ASN A 170 1.68 -12.40 20.21
CA ASN A 170 2.07 -12.81 18.86
C ASN A 170 1.79 -11.67 17.88
N LEU A 171 2.65 -11.48 16.87
CA LEU A 171 2.41 -10.60 15.74
C LEU A 171 2.01 -11.46 14.54
N LEU A 172 0.77 -11.34 14.09
CA LEU A 172 0.21 -12.17 13.02
C LEU A 172 -0.09 -11.35 11.77
N GLY A 173 0.23 -11.93 10.61
CA GLY A 173 -0.06 -11.38 9.30
C GLY A 173 1.11 -10.85 8.49
N PRO A 174 2.24 -10.39 9.06
CA PRO A 174 3.34 -9.91 8.24
C PRO A 174 3.88 -11.04 7.36
N SER A 175 3.99 -10.77 6.06
CA SER A 175 4.43 -11.75 5.05
C SER A 175 5.31 -11.07 4.01
N LEU A 176 6.09 -11.85 3.26
CA LEU A 176 6.80 -11.37 2.09
C LEU A 176 5.81 -10.72 1.11
N LEU A 177 6.30 -9.81 0.30
CA LEU A 177 5.51 -8.93 -0.57
C LEU A 177 4.47 -8.06 0.16
N GLY A 178 4.46 -8.05 1.51
CA GLY A 178 3.69 -7.09 2.30
C GLY A 178 4.38 -5.72 2.30
N PHE A 179 3.60 -4.64 2.17
CA PHE A 179 4.13 -3.28 2.13
C PHE A 179 4.85 -2.95 3.45
N ARG A 180 6.16 -2.69 3.38
CA ARG A 180 7.02 -2.33 4.53
C ARG A 180 7.01 -3.31 5.72
N CYS A 181 6.50 -4.53 5.54
CA CYS A 181 6.19 -5.47 6.62
C CYS A 181 7.37 -5.78 7.56
N ARG A 182 8.62 -5.82 7.07
CA ARG A 182 9.81 -6.05 7.92
C ARG A 182 10.08 -4.89 8.84
N ASP A 183 9.92 -3.68 8.32
CA ASP A 183 10.15 -2.45 9.09
C ASP A 183 9.04 -2.24 10.12
N ASP A 184 7.80 -2.57 9.76
CA ASP A 184 6.65 -2.52 10.65
C ASP A 184 6.78 -3.49 11.82
N VAL A 185 7.22 -4.74 11.55
CA VAL A 185 7.48 -5.72 12.61
C VAL A 185 8.51 -5.19 13.60
N LEU A 186 9.63 -4.64 13.12
CA LEU A 186 10.67 -4.08 13.99
C LEU A 186 10.18 -2.89 14.80
N GLU A 187 9.36 -2.03 14.19
CA GLU A 187 8.80 -0.86 14.89
C GLU A 187 7.81 -1.29 15.97
N VAL A 188 6.88 -2.19 15.64
CA VAL A 188 5.88 -2.68 16.62
C VAL A 188 6.55 -3.48 17.73
N GLN A 189 7.58 -4.29 17.44
CA GLN A 189 8.38 -4.96 18.48
C GLN A 189 9.05 -3.95 19.42
N THR A 190 9.62 -2.89 18.87
CA THR A 190 10.23 -1.81 19.65
C THR A 190 9.20 -1.12 20.54
N LEU A 191 8.04 -0.79 19.97
CA LEU A 191 6.93 -0.15 20.66
C LEU A 191 6.44 -1.00 21.84
N LEU A 192 6.20 -2.29 21.63
CA LEU A 192 5.74 -3.23 22.67
C LEU A 192 6.81 -3.43 23.77
N THR A 193 8.07 -3.55 23.38
CA THR A 193 9.18 -3.69 24.33
C THR A 193 9.28 -2.49 25.28
N MET A 194 9.06 -1.27 24.78
CA MET A 194 9.04 -0.05 25.60
C MET A 194 7.89 -0.06 26.62
N HIS A 195 6.82 -0.79 26.34
CA HIS A 195 5.69 -1.00 27.25
C HIS A 195 5.83 -2.28 28.12
N GLY A 196 6.99 -2.92 28.11
CA GLY A 196 7.27 -4.10 28.93
C GLY A 196 6.56 -5.38 28.44
N ILE A 197 6.17 -5.42 27.15
CA ILE A 197 5.47 -6.53 26.52
C ILE A 197 6.46 -7.26 25.60
N ASP A 198 6.57 -8.58 25.77
CA ASP A 198 7.46 -9.43 24.98
C ASP A 198 6.70 -9.97 23.75
N VAL A 199 7.37 -10.04 22.60
CA VAL A 199 6.84 -10.71 21.41
C VAL A 199 7.29 -12.17 21.42
N ALA A 200 6.32 -13.10 21.43
CA ALA A 200 6.57 -14.53 21.48
C ALA A 200 6.80 -15.13 20.08
N VAL A 201 5.93 -14.79 19.14
CA VAL A 201 5.97 -15.30 17.77
C VAL A 201 5.64 -14.16 16.80
N VAL A 202 6.36 -14.10 15.69
CA VAL A 202 6.01 -13.31 14.51
C VAL A 202 5.69 -14.31 13.40
N ALA A 203 4.47 -14.30 12.87
CA ALA A 203 4.06 -15.26 11.85
C ALA A 203 3.18 -14.61 10.76
N PRO A 204 3.35 -15.06 9.51
CA PRO A 204 4.24 -16.09 9.02
C PRO A 204 5.72 -15.67 8.86
N LEU A 205 6.04 -14.37 8.91
CA LEU A 205 7.36 -13.84 8.58
C LEU A 205 8.45 -14.35 9.55
N GLY A 206 9.33 -15.23 9.06
CA GLY A 206 10.45 -15.80 9.81
C GLY A 206 10.06 -16.87 10.80
N ALA A 207 8.80 -17.34 10.81
CA ALA A 207 8.36 -18.42 11.69
C ALA A 207 8.64 -19.79 11.09
N GLY A 208 9.06 -20.74 11.94
CA GLY A 208 9.04 -22.15 11.63
C GLY A 208 7.76 -22.84 12.14
N VAL A 209 7.60 -24.11 11.80
CA VAL A 209 6.43 -24.93 12.23
C VAL A 209 6.33 -25.02 13.77
N GLU A 210 7.46 -25.12 14.45
CA GLU A 210 7.49 -25.18 15.92
C GLU A 210 7.10 -23.85 16.57
N ASP A 211 7.39 -22.72 15.92
CA ASP A 211 6.94 -21.41 16.39
C ASP A 211 5.42 -21.31 16.32
N LEU A 212 4.81 -21.80 15.23
CA LEU A 212 3.36 -21.80 15.09
C LEU A 212 2.68 -22.64 16.19
N LYS A 213 3.29 -23.76 16.62
CA LYS A 213 2.77 -24.59 17.70
C LYS A 213 2.77 -23.88 19.06
N ARG A 214 3.62 -22.84 19.24
CA ARG A 214 3.71 -22.05 20.47
C ARG A 214 2.77 -20.84 20.51
N ILE A 215 2.06 -20.54 19.43
CA ILE A 215 1.11 -19.41 19.39
C ILE A 215 0.13 -19.43 20.58
N PRO A 216 -0.46 -20.58 21.01
CA PRO A 216 -1.36 -20.62 22.17
C PRO A 216 -0.72 -20.28 23.52
N ASP A 217 0.61 -20.22 23.62
CA ASP A 217 1.32 -19.88 24.85
C ASP A 217 1.33 -18.38 25.14
N ALA A 218 1.02 -17.53 24.18
CA ALA A 218 0.92 -16.08 24.33
C ALA A 218 -0.40 -15.65 24.98
N ASP A 219 -0.45 -14.41 25.45
CA ASP A 219 -1.58 -13.84 26.17
C ASP A 219 -2.55 -13.08 25.23
N LEU A 220 -2.05 -12.62 24.07
CA LEU A 220 -2.80 -11.83 23.09
C LEU A 220 -2.23 -12.06 21.69
N ASN A 221 -3.08 -12.01 20.67
CA ASN A 221 -2.67 -11.94 19.27
C ASN A 221 -2.79 -10.49 18.77
N ILE A 222 -1.79 -9.99 18.09
CA ILE A 222 -1.81 -8.72 17.40
C ILE A 222 -1.99 -9.00 15.91
N CYS A 223 -3.13 -8.59 15.36
CA CYS A 223 -3.47 -8.71 13.95
C CYS A 223 -2.92 -7.49 13.21
N LEU A 224 -1.66 -7.56 12.74
CA LEU A 224 -1.02 -6.42 12.06
C LEU A 224 -1.49 -6.24 10.62
N TYR A 225 -1.78 -7.34 9.94
CA TYR A 225 -2.26 -7.34 8.56
C TYR A 225 -3.57 -8.14 8.48
N PRO A 226 -4.72 -7.48 8.69
CA PRO A 226 -6.04 -8.14 8.70
C PRO A 226 -6.33 -8.92 7.42
N GLU A 227 -5.86 -8.44 6.27
CA GLU A 227 -6.01 -9.09 4.96
C GLU A 227 -5.45 -10.51 4.95
N VAL A 228 -4.46 -10.80 5.82
CA VAL A 228 -3.77 -12.10 5.90
C VAL A 228 -4.13 -12.87 7.16
N ALA A 229 -4.32 -12.19 8.30
CA ALA A 229 -4.38 -12.86 9.60
C ALA A 229 -5.75 -12.84 10.29
N GLU A 230 -6.71 -12.02 9.86
CA GLU A 230 -7.97 -11.85 10.61
C GLU A 230 -8.74 -13.16 10.76
N SER A 231 -8.86 -13.97 9.71
CA SER A 231 -9.54 -15.27 9.77
C SER A 231 -8.88 -16.23 10.76
N THR A 232 -7.55 -16.23 10.80
CA THR A 232 -6.74 -17.00 11.76
C THR A 232 -6.94 -16.49 13.19
N CYS A 233 -6.91 -15.18 13.41
CA CYS A 233 -7.15 -14.56 14.72
C CYS A 233 -8.55 -14.89 15.26
N ILE A 234 -9.57 -14.80 14.42
CA ILE A 234 -10.95 -15.19 14.77
C ILE A 234 -11.02 -16.68 15.17
N TRP A 235 -10.32 -17.53 14.45
CA TRP A 235 -10.28 -18.95 14.78
C TRP A 235 -9.57 -19.22 16.13
N LEU A 236 -8.44 -18.55 16.41
CA LEU A 236 -7.72 -18.61 17.67
C LEU A 236 -8.57 -18.10 18.84
N GLU A 237 -9.29 -16.99 18.65
CA GLU A 237 -10.20 -16.44 19.66
C GLU A 237 -11.31 -17.44 20.01
N ARG A 238 -11.93 -18.05 19.01
CA ARG A 238 -13.04 -19.01 19.22
C ARG A 238 -12.60 -20.34 19.85
N ASN A 239 -11.40 -20.83 19.50
CA ASN A 239 -10.98 -22.18 19.87
C ASN A 239 -10.01 -22.20 21.07
N PHE A 240 -9.28 -21.11 21.31
CA PHE A 240 -8.34 -21.00 22.42
C PHE A 240 -8.72 -19.93 23.44
N GLY A 241 -9.73 -19.12 23.15
CA GLY A 241 -10.11 -17.97 23.97
C GLY A 241 -9.09 -16.83 23.89
N MET A 242 -8.18 -16.82 22.91
CA MET A 242 -7.14 -15.80 22.78
C MET A 242 -7.73 -14.56 22.11
N PRO A 243 -7.80 -13.40 22.78
CA PRO A 243 -8.25 -12.19 22.15
C PRO A 243 -7.25 -11.72 21.10
N PHE A 244 -7.69 -10.82 20.23
CA PHE A 244 -6.80 -10.19 19.25
C PHE A 244 -7.16 -8.73 19.03
N THR A 245 -6.15 -7.93 18.61
CA THR A 245 -6.35 -6.50 18.32
C THR A 245 -7.09 -6.29 17.01
N ARG A 246 -7.92 -5.26 16.99
CA ARG A 246 -8.68 -4.81 15.82
C ARG A 246 -8.07 -3.56 15.18
N THR A 247 -7.25 -2.84 15.95
CA THR A 247 -6.61 -1.59 15.51
C THR A 247 -5.26 -1.89 14.89
N VAL A 248 -5.05 -1.40 13.67
CA VAL A 248 -3.74 -1.40 13.01
C VAL A 248 -3.05 -0.08 13.34
N PRO A 249 -1.81 -0.09 13.90
CA PRO A 249 -1.17 1.11 14.43
C PRO A 249 -0.52 1.98 13.34
N ILE A 250 -1.29 2.46 12.37
CA ILE A 250 -0.84 3.35 11.27
C ILE A 250 -1.38 4.76 11.52
N GLY A 251 -0.47 5.71 11.76
CA GLY A 251 -0.79 7.08 12.20
C GLY A 251 -0.66 7.27 13.71
N VAL A 252 -0.67 8.51 14.17
CA VAL A 252 -0.49 8.86 15.60
C VAL A 252 -1.66 8.39 16.44
N GLY A 253 -2.88 8.75 16.02
CA GLY A 253 -4.11 8.39 16.74
C GLY A 253 -4.31 6.88 16.80
N ALA A 254 -4.14 6.18 15.68
CA ALA A 254 -4.28 4.73 15.63
C ALA A 254 -3.20 3.99 16.45
N THR A 255 -1.97 4.51 16.50
CA THR A 255 -0.90 3.93 17.35
C THR A 255 -1.25 4.05 18.83
N HIS A 256 -1.83 5.19 19.25
CA HIS A 256 -2.30 5.34 20.63
C HIS A 256 -3.46 4.38 20.93
N ASP A 257 -4.48 4.34 20.07
CA ASP A 257 -5.64 3.45 20.26
C ASP A 257 -5.23 1.98 20.31
N PHE A 258 -4.28 1.58 19.46
CA PHE A 258 -3.67 0.24 19.48
C PHE A 258 -3.03 -0.07 20.84
N LEU A 259 -2.23 0.85 21.40
CA LEU A 259 -1.63 0.65 22.70
C LEU A 259 -2.68 0.54 23.82
N VAL A 260 -3.74 1.36 23.76
CA VAL A 260 -4.87 1.26 24.71
C VAL A 260 -5.55 -0.10 24.60
N GLU A 261 -5.79 -0.58 23.38
CA GLU A 261 -6.39 -1.90 23.13
C GLU A 261 -5.51 -3.03 23.68
N VAL A 262 -4.21 -3.01 23.38
CA VAL A 262 -3.23 -4.01 23.88
C VAL A 262 -3.16 -4.01 25.41
N HIS A 263 -3.03 -2.84 26.04
CA HIS A 263 -2.97 -2.73 27.50
C HIS A 263 -4.24 -3.24 28.17
N THR A 264 -5.40 -2.86 27.61
CA THR A 264 -6.71 -3.31 28.12
C THR A 264 -6.84 -4.83 28.04
N ALA A 265 -6.47 -5.43 26.90
CA ALA A 265 -6.55 -6.88 26.71
C ALA A 265 -5.61 -7.67 27.65
N LEU A 266 -4.48 -7.08 28.03
CA LEU A 266 -3.50 -7.66 28.94
C LEU A 266 -3.73 -7.30 30.42
N GLY A 267 -4.79 -6.54 30.74
CA GLY A 267 -5.08 -6.06 32.10
C GLY A 267 -4.02 -5.12 32.66
N LEU A 268 -3.35 -4.37 31.79
CA LEU A 268 -2.40 -3.29 32.10
C LEU A 268 -3.13 -1.93 32.13
N GLU A 269 -2.53 -0.94 32.78
CA GLU A 269 -3.03 0.43 32.74
C GLU A 269 -2.73 1.04 31.34
N PRO A 270 -3.75 1.59 30.65
CA PRO A 270 -3.52 2.20 29.34
C PRO A 270 -2.58 3.40 29.42
N PRO A 271 -1.73 3.64 28.39
CA PRO A 271 -0.86 4.80 28.35
C PRO A 271 -1.66 6.10 28.19
N SER A 272 -1.09 7.20 28.69
CA SER A 272 -1.73 8.50 28.50
C SER A 272 -1.60 8.98 27.03
N PRO A 273 -2.59 9.72 26.51
CA PRO A 273 -2.52 10.27 25.16
C PRO A 273 -1.29 11.18 24.93
N GLU A 274 -0.88 11.91 25.97
CA GLU A 274 0.27 12.82 25.92
C GLU A 274 1.60 12.11 25.70
N GLU A 275 1.74 10.87 26.17
CA GLU A 275 2.97 10.10 26.00
C GLU A 275 3.23 9.79 24.51
N GLY A 276 2.21 9.35 23.81
CA GLY A 276 2.29 9.06 22.38
C GLY A 276 2.62 10.28 21.55
N TYR A 277 1.98 11.40 21.85
CA TYR A 277 2.20 12.64 21.14
C TYR A 277 3.65 13.16 21.28
N ARG A 278 4.27 13.00 22.44
CA ARG A 278 5.68 13.36 22.69
C ARG A 278 6.70 12.49 21.96
N ARG A 279 6.34 11.25 21.59
CA ARG A 279 7.24 10.31 20.91
C ARG A 279 7.25 10.50 19.39
N SER A 280 6.16 11.01 18.82
CA SER A 280 6.10 11.44 17.44
C SER A 280 6.86 12.76 17.27
N ARG A 281 7.56 12.91 16.15
CA ARG A 281 8.22 14.17 15.78
C ARG A 281 7.27 15.17 15.11
N LEU A 282 6.03 14.77 14.84
CA LEU A 282 5.06 15.62 14.17
C LEU A 282 4.84 16.99 14.83
N PRO A 283 4.75 17.11 16.18
CA PRO A 283 4.61 18.43 16.81
C PRO A 283 5.79 19.38 16.49
N TRP A 284 7.02 18.85 16.52
CA TRP A 284 8.20 19.63 16.17
C TRP A 284 8.23 20.00 14.69
N TYR A 285 7.90 19.05 13.81
CA TYR A 285 7.93 19.28 12.37
C TYR A 285 6.83 20.25 11.93
N SER A 286 5.64 20.17 12.52
CA SER A 286 4.51 21.05 12.21
C SER A 286 4.74 22.51 12.56
N GLU A 287 5.70 22.83 13.45
CA GLU A 287 6.10 24.21 13.74
C GLU A 287 6.77 24.90 12.54
N SER A 288 7.37 24.14 11.63
CA SER A 288 8.06 24.65 10.44
C SER A 288 7.22 24.62 9.17
N VAL A 289 6.06 23.96 9.20
CA VAL A 289 5.15 23.84 8.05
C VAL A 289 3.97 24.78 8.27
N ASP A 290 3.65 25.59 7.26
CA ASP A 290 2.43 26.38 7.27
C ASP A 290 1.21 25.44 7.27
N SER A 291 0.59 25.29 8.43
CA SER A 291 -0.57 24.42 8.62
C SER A 291 -1.75 24.85 7.76
N THR A 292 -1.86 26.13 7.40
CA THR A 292 -2.92 26.63 6.52
C THR A 292 -2.74 26.14 5.09
N TYR A 293 -1.50 25.86 4.67
CA TYR A 293 -1.21 25.30 3.36
C TYR A 293 -1.71 23.84 3.20
N LEU A 294 -1.61 23.05 4.27
CA LEU A 294 -2.04 21.64 4.26
C LEU A 294 -3.55 21.49 4.42
N THR A 295 -4.20 22.40 5.15
CA THR A 295 -5.63 22.32 5.45
C THR A 295 -6.48 22.35 4.19
N GLY A 296 -7.36 21.34 4.06
CA GLY A 296 -8.30 21.24 2.95
C GLY A 296 -7.71 20.74 1.64
N LYS A 297 -6.44 20.31 1.61
CA LYS A 297 -5.83 19.64 0.44
C LYS A 297 -6.64 18.41 0.06
N ARG A 298 -6.98 18.32 -1.22
CA ARG A 298 -7.84 17.26 -1.76
C ARG A 298 -7.04 15.99 -2.01
N VAL A 299 -7.42 14.89 -1.37
CA VAL A 299 -6.68 13.62 -1.46
C VAL A 299 -7.57 12.49 -1.93
N PHE A 300 -7.12 11.72 -2.94
CA PHE A 300 -7.75 10.50 -3.40
C PHE A 300 -6.97 9.31 -2.85
N ILE A 301 -7.67 8.34 -2.24
CA ILE A 301 -7.05 7.20 -1.54
C ILE A 301 -7.55 5.89 -2.14
N PHE A 302 -6.62 5.02 -2.54
CA PHE A 302 -6.95 3.70 -3.05
C PHE A 302 -5.85 2.68 -2.72
N GLY A 303 -6.19 1.49 -2.22
CA GLY A 303 -5.18 0.48 -1.89
C GLY A 303 -5.72 -0.72 -1.13
N ASP A 304 -4.85 -1.42 -0.39
CA ASP A 304 -5.25 -2.43 0.58
C ASP A 304 -6.23 -1.84 1.59
N GLY A 305 -7.20 -2.62 2.03
CA GLY A 305 -8.27 -2.10 2.87
C GLY A 305 -7.79 -1.48 4.18
N SER A 306 -6.87 -2.12 4.89
CA SER A 306 -6.35 -1.61 6.16
C SER A 306 -5.54 -0.32 5.97
N HIS A 307 -4.67 -0.26 4.95
CA HIS A 307 -3.88 0.92 4.64
C HIS A 307 -4.74 2.08 4.14
N ALA A 308 -5.74 1.81 3.29
CA ALA A 308 -6.66 2.82 2.79
C ALA A 308 -7.51 3.44 3.91
N ILE A 309 -8.02 2.63 4.85
CA ILE A 309 -8.76 3.10 6.03
C ILE A 309 -7.87 3.96 6.93
N ALA A 310 -6.64 3.48 7.21
CA ALA A 310 -5.69 4.23 8.02
C ALA A 310 -5.30 5.56 7.35
N ALA A 311 -5.04 5.55 6.04
CA ALA A 311 -4.73 6.77 5.29
C ALA A 311 -5.89 7.77 5.34
N ALA A 312 -7.14 7.32 5.20
CA ALA A 312 -8.30 8.17 5.30
C ALA A 312 -8.41 8.83 6.69
N ARG A 313 -8.14 8.07 7.76
CA ARG A 313 -8.12 8.58 9.13
C ARG A 313 -7.01 9.62 9.32
N ILE A 314 -5.78 9.34 8.91
CA ILE A 314 -4.65 10.27 9.02
C ILE A 314 -4.95 11.57 8.25
N CYS A 315 -5.44 11.45 7.02
CA CYS A 315 -5.78 12.62 6.22
C CYS A 315 -6.80 13.53 6.89
N SER A 316 -7.90 12.94 7.43
CA SER A 316 -8.99 13.72 8.00
C SER A 316 -8.76 14.18 9.43
N GLU A 317 -8.11 13.36 10.27
CA GLU A 317 -7.99 13.63 11.71
C GLU A 317 -6.64 14.25 12.11
N GLU A 318 -5.55 13.93 11.38
CA GLU A 318 -4.20 14.33 11.75
C GLU A 318 -3.63 15.46 10.85
N LEU A 319 -3.90 15.42 9.54
CA LEU A 319 -3.34 16.37 8.57
C LEU A 319 -4.33 17.46 8.10
N GLY A 320 -5.63 17.31 8.41
CA GLY A 320 -6.66 18.25 7.99
C GLY A 320 -6.90 18.26 6.48
N PHE A 321 -6.58 17.17 5.78
CA PHE A 321 -6.86 17.00 4.36
C PHE A 321 -8.33 16.71 4.11
N GLN A 322 -8.82 17.06 2.93
CA GLN A 322 -10.12 16.67 2.44
C GLN A 322 -10.01 15.38 1.62
N VAL A 323 -10.50 14.27 2.15
CA VAL A 323 -10.60 13.02 1.36
C VAL A 323 -11.72 13.18 0.34
N VAL A 324 -11.38 13.08 -0.95
CA VAL A 324 -12.33 13.25 -2.07
C VAL A 324 -12.65 11.94 -2.79
N GLY A 325 -11.98 10.85 -2.43
CA GLY A 325 -12.25 9.51 -2.89
C GLY A 325 -11.56 8.50 -1.98
N LEU A 326 -12.25 7.41 -1.66
CA LEU A 326 -11.73 6.31 -0.86
C LEU A 326 -12.16 4.98 -1.47
N GLY A 327 -11.20 4.08 -1.71
CA GLY A 327 -11.50 2.79 -2.30
C GLY A 327 -10.48 1.71 -1.99
N THR A 328 -10.82 0.49 -2.42
CA THR A 328 -9.96 -0.69 -2.32
C THR A 328 -10.25 -1.67 -3.46
N TYR A 329 -9.22 -2.37 -3.88
CA TYR A 329 -9.35 -3.51 -4.78
C TYR A 329 -9.72 -4.81 -4.05
N SER A 330 -9.49 -4.89 -2.72
CA SER A 330 -9.76 -6.07 -1.90
C SER A 330 -11.26 -6.20 -1.60
N ARG A 331 -11.90 -7.23 -2.17
CA ARG A 331 -13.32 -7.51 -1.96
C ARG A 331 -13.61 -7.94 -0.53
N GLU A 332 -12.67 -8.61 0.12
CA GLU A 332 -12.76 -9.06 1.50
C GLU A 332 -12.83 -7.87 2.46
N MET A 333 -12.14 -6.76 2.14
CA MET A 333 -12.12 -5.53 2.93
C MET A 333 -13.21 -4.50 2.51
N ALA A 334 -14.08 -4.86 1.59
CA ALA A 334 -15.11 -3.94 1.08
C ALA A 334 -16.04 -3.39 2.18
N ARG A 335 -16.41 -4.22 3.17
CA ARG A 335 -17.31 -3.79 4.26
C ARG A 335 -16.69 -2.73 5.17
N PRO A 336 -15.47 -2.92 5.73
CA PRO A 336 -14.82 -1.90 6.55
C PRO A 336 -14.49 -0.63 5.76
N VAL A 337 -14.06 -0.74 4.48
CA VAL A 337 -13.79 0.44 3.64
C VAL A 337 -15.08 1.24 3.36
N ARG A 338 -16.22 0.58 3.10
CA ARG A 338 -17.52 1.27 2.98
C ARG A 338 -17.93 1.99 4.27
N ALA A 339 -17.64 1.38 5.42
CA ALA A 339 -17.92 2.03 6.70
C ALA A 339 -17.07 3.30 6.91
N ALA A 340 -15.78 3.23 6.58
CA ALA A 340 -14.87 4.39 6.65
C ALA A 340 -15.27 5.49 5.65
N ALA A 341 -15.59 5.15 4.42
CA ALA A 341 -16.05 6.11 3.42
C ALA A 341 -17.35 6.81 3.85
N LYS A 342 -18.32 6.05 4.38
CA LYS A 342 -19.57 6.60 4.89
C LYS A 342 -19.35 7.59 6.03
N ALA A 343 -18.39 7.35 6.92
CA ALA A 343 -18.05 8.27 8.00
C ALA A 343 -17.52 9.62 7.47
N LEU A 344 -16.93 9.62 6.29
CA LEU A 344 -16.44 10.81 5.58
C LEU A 344 -17.49 11.42 4.62
N GLY A 345 -18.70 10.86 4.56
CA GLY A 345 -19.73 11.29 3.62
C GLY A 345 -19.48 10.89 2.15
N LEU A 346 -18.67 9.86 1.93
CA LEU A 346 -18.27 9.38 0.61
C LEU A 346 -18.90 8.02 0.28
N GLU A 347 -19.00 7.72 -1.01
CA GLU A 347 -19.24 6.38 -1.50
C GLU A 347 -17.90 5.67 -1.77
N ALA A 348 -17.75 4.44 -1.26
CA ALA A 348 -16.52 3.69 -1.41
C ALA A 348 -16.38 3.09 -2.81
N LEU A 349 -15.24 3.29 -3.45
CA LEU A 349 -14.88 2.65 -4.71
C LEU A 349 -14.32 1.23 -4.45
N ILE A 350 -15.14 0.20 -4.68
CA ILE A 350 -14.71 -1.20 -4.57
C ILE A 350 -14.56 -1.76 -5.98
N CYS A 351 -13.33 -1.78 -6.49
CA CYS A 351 -13.05 -2.07 -7.87
C CYS A 351 -11.66 -2.68 -8.04
N ASP A 352 -11.51 -3.64 -8.95
CA ASP A 352 -10.22 -4.24 -9.35
C ASP A 352 -9.81 -3.87 -10.79
N ASP A 353 -10.52 -2.93 -11.41
CA ASP A 353 -10.21 -2.36 -12.72
C ASP A 353 -9.51 -1.00 -12.55
N TYR A 354 -8.20 -0.97 -12.85
CA TYR A 354 -7.40 0.26 -12.71
C TYR A 354 -7.85 1.39 -13.64
N LEU A 355 -8.50 1.10 -14.76
CA LEU A 355 -9.04 2.13 -15.66
C LEU A 355 -10.25 2.84 -15.04
N ALA A 356 -11.11 2.08 -14.35
CA ALA A 356 -12.22 2.66 -13.61
C ALA A 356 -11.72 3.51 -12.42
N VAL A 357 -10.64 3.05 -11.74
CA VAL A 357 -10.00 3.83 -10.67
C VAL A 357 -9.37 5.11 -11.22
N GLU A 358 -8.69 5.06 -12.38
CA GLU A 358 -8.12 6.24 -13.03
C GLU A 358 -9.21 7.25 -13.43
N ALA A 359 -10.34 6.78 -13.96
CA ALA A 359 -11.47 7.64 -14.29
C ALA A 359 -12.04 8.34 -13.04
N ALA A 360 -12.24 7.61 -11.95
CA ALA A 360 -12.69 8.15 -10.67
C ALA A 360 -11.70 9.17 -10.07
N MET A 361 -10.40 8.90 -10.18
CA MET A 361 -9.33 9.81 -9.78
C MET A 361 -9.37 11.11 -10.58
N ALA A 362 -9.54 11.02 -11.91
CA ALA A 362 -9.63 12.18 -12.79
C ALA A 362 -10.88 13.04 -12.49
N GLU A 363 -12.01 12.40 -12.20
CA GLU A 363 -13.26 13.07 -11.82
C GLU A 363 -13.13 13.76 -10.45
N ALA A 364 -12.53 13.10 -9.48
CA ALA A 364 -12.31 13.65 -8.14
C ALA A 364 -11.34 14.84 -8.13
N ALA A 365 -10.48 15.00 -9.14
CA ALA A 365 -9.48 16.07 -9.27
C ALA A 365 -8.71 16.35 -7.95
N PRO A 366 -7.99 15.38 -7.40
CA PRO A 366 -7.23 15.55 -6.17
C PRO A 366 -5.94 16.36 -6.39
N GLU A 367 -5.36 16.84 -5.30
CA GLU A 367 -4.02 17.46 -5.28
C GLU A 367 -2.93 16.46 -4.89
N LEU A 368 -3.31 15.35 -4.24
CA LEU A 368 -2.44 14.24 -3.89
C LEU A 368 -3.19 12.91 -4.08
N VAL A 369 -2.48 11.92 -4.57
CA VAL A 369 -2.96 10.54 -4.65
C VAL A 369 -2.18 9.69 -3.65
N LEU A 370 -2.90 8.99 -2.79
CA LEU A 370 -2.37 7.95 -1.91
C LEU A 370 -2.84 6.61 -2.45
N GLY A 371 -1.92 5.84 -3.04
CA GLY A 371 -2.32 4.68 -3.80
C GLY A 371 -1.30 3.55 -3.80
N THR A 372 -1.40 2.69 -4.79
CA THR A 372 -0.46 1.63 -5.09
C THR A 372 0.48 2.06 -6.23
N GLN A 373 1.33 1.15 -6.70
CA GLN A 373 2.10 1.42 -7.92
C GLN A 373 1.18 1.67 -9.14
N MET A 374 -0.05 1.14 -9.15
CA MET A 374 -1.00 1.34 -10.25
C MET A 374 -1.47 2.80 -10.28
N GLU A 375 -1.91 3.33 -9.14
CA GLU A 375 -2.30 4.72 -9.00
C GLU A 375 -1.13 5.67 -9.27
N ARG A 376 0.10 5.30 -8.93
CA ARG A 376 1.28 6.09 -9.28
C ARG A 376 1.43 6.26 -10.80
N HIS A 377 1.16 5.21 -11.59
CA HIS A 377 1.18 5.32 -13.05
C HIS A 377 0.06 6.22 -13.57
N SER A 378 -1.14 6.08 -13.04
CA SER A 378 -2.29 6.91 -13.39
C SER A 378 -2.08 8.37 -12.98
N ALA A 379 -1.61 8.61 -11.75
CA ALA A 379 -1.29 9.93 -11.25
C ALA A 379 -0.23 10.64 -12.12
N LYS A 380 0.81 9.90 -12.54
CA LYS A 380 1.83 10.45 -13.45
C LYS A 380 1.25 10.88 -14.79
N ARG A 381 0.30 10.12 -15.37
CA ARG A 381 -0.40 10.51 -16.60
C ARG A 381 -1.27 11.75 -16.41
N LEU A 382 -1.86 11.90 -15.24
CA LEU A 382 -2.71 13.04 -14.87
C LEU A 382 -1.91 14.26 -14.37
N GLY A 383 -0.58 14.14 -14.20
CA GLY A 383 0.26 15.21 -13.66
C GLY A 383 0.06 15.46 -12.16
N LEU A 384 -0.33 14.44 -11.41
CA LEU A 384 -0.61 14.51 -9.98
C LEU A 384 0.54 13.90 -9.16
N PRO A 385 0.89 14.47 -8.00
CA PRO A 385 1.78 13.82 -7.05
C PRO A 385 1.12 12.57 -6.47
N CYS A 386 1.93 11.53 -6.21
CA CYS A 386 1.45 10.27 -5.65
C CYS A 386 2.45 9.71 -4.65
N ALA A 387 1.95 9.24 -3.50
CA ALA A 387 2.67 8.41 -2.56
C ALA A 387 2.09 6.99 -2.56
N VAL A 388 2.97 5.98 -2.55
CA VAL A 388 2.55 4.57 -2.47
C VAL A 388 2.38 4.19 -1.00
N ILE A 389 1.18 3.72 -0.66
CA ILE A 389 0.77 3.41 0.72
C ILE A 389 0.52 1.92 0.97
N SER A 390 0.40 1.11 -0.07
CA SER A 390 0.15 -0.33 0.05
C SER A 390 0.58 -1.10 -1.21
N THR A 391 0.39 -2.42 -1.18
CA THR A 391 0.54 -3.28 -2.36
C THR A 391 -0.57 -3.04 -3.40
N PRO A 392 -0.37 -3.38 -4.67
CA PRO A 392 0.89 -3.82 -5.27
C PRO A 392 1.96 -2.71 -5.29
N MET A 393 3.21 -3.11 -5.11
CA MET A 393 4.35 -2.20 -5.04
C MET A 393 5.45 -2.57 -6.02
N HIS A 394 6.32 -1.64 -6.35
CA HIS A 394 7.50 -1.86 -7.16
C HIS A 394 8.76 -1.91 -6.27
N VAL A 395 9.87 -2.43 -6.80
CA VAL A 395 11.15 -2.51 -6.08
C VAL A 395 11.63 -1.15 -5.52
N GLN A 396 11.26 -0.04 -6.14
CA GLN A 396 11.58 1.31 -5.65
C GLN A 396 10.81 1.70 -4.38
N ASP A 397 9.68 1.04 -4.09
CA ASP A 397 8.85 1.30 -2.92
C ASP A 397 9.37 0.57 -1.67
N VAL A 398 10.42 -0.25 -1.86
CA VAL A 398 11.15 -0.93 -0.78
C VAL A 398 12.51 -0.23 -0.60
N PRO A 399 12.60 0.84 0.19
CA PRO A 399 13.82 1.60 0.38
C PRO A 399 14.88 0.80 1.13
N ALA A 400 16.16 1.15 0.92
CA ALA A 400 17.26 0.57 1.68
C ALA A 400 17.27 1.04 3.14
N ARG A 401 16.81 2.25 3.38
CA ARG A 401 16.62 2.82 4.73
C ARG A 401 15.39 2.20 5.38
N ARG A 402 15.46 1.91 6.69
CA ARG A 402 14.29 1.54 7.49
C ARG A 402 13.20 2.61 7.35
N SER A 403 12.01 2.18 7.02
CA SER A 403 10.90 3.08 6.67
C SER A 403 9.55 2.41 6.98
N PRO A 404 9.20 2.27 8.28
CA PRO A 404 7.93 1.65 8.69
C PRO A 404 6.73 2.53 8.30
N GLN A 405 5.55 1.92 8.33
CA GLN A 405 4.26 2.62 8.25
C GLN A 405 3.52 2.59 9.59
N MET A 406 3.91 1.67 10.48
CA MET A 406 3.28 1.45 11.79
C MET A 406 4.08 2.12 12.90
N GLY A 407 3.41 2.37 14.03
CA GLY A 407 4.03 2.96 15.21
C GLY A 407 4.38 4.45 15.08
N TRP A 408 5.14 4.96 16.05
CA TRP A 408 5.49 6.39 16.08
C TRP A 408 6.43 6.81 14.95
N GLU A 409 7.41 5.97 14.62
CA GLU A 409 8.31 6.27 13.51
C GLU A 409 7.59 6.11 12.16
N GLY A 410 6.62 5.19 12.06
CA GLY A 410 5.74 5.07 10.89
C GLY A 410 4.96 6.34 10.62
N ALA A 411 4.43 6.99 11.67
CA ALA A 411 3.75 8.27 11.52
C ALA A 411 4.69 9.38 10.99
N ASN A 412 5.95 9.41 11.43
CA ASN A 412 6.95 10.36 10.92
C ASN A 412 7.27 10.11 9.44
N VAL A 413 7.45 8.83 9.06
CA VAL A 413 7.70 8.44 7.65
C VAL A 413 6.52 8.82 6.74
N ILE A 414 5.30 8.56 7.19
CA ILE A 414 4.08 8.91 6.47
C ILE A 414 4.00 10.41 6.24
N PHE A 415 4.28 11.21 7.27
CA PHE A 415 4.28 12.65 7.17
C PHE A 415 5.26 13.13 6.09
N ASP A 416 6.52 12.67 6.15
CA ASP A 416 7.53 13.01 5.16
C ASP A 416 7.10 12.60 3.73
N ASP A 417 6.64 11.37 3.57
CA ASP A 417 6.29 10.81 2.26
C ASP A 417 5.08 11.51 1.62
N TRP A 418 4.12 12.01 2.41
CA TRP A 418 2.89 12.62 1.88
C TRP A 418 2.96 14.13 1.80
N VAL A 419 3.67 14.79 2.71
CA VAL A 419 3.74 16.25 2.75
C VAL A 419 4.79 16.80 1.78
N HIS A 420 5.96 16.15 1.65
CA HIS A 420 7.01 16.63 0.74
C HIS A 420 6.57 16.79 -0.72
N PRO A 421 5.82 15.83 -1.34
CA PRO A 421 5.32 16.02 -2.70
C PRO A 421 4.39 17.23 -2.86
N LEU A 422 3.62 17.59 -1.81
CA LEU A 422 2.78 18.78 -1.82
C LEU A 422 3.60 20.07 -1.68
N MET A 423 4.64 20.06 -0.85
CA MET A 423 5.53 21.22 -0.67
C MET A 423 6.30 21.54 -1.94
N MET A 424 6.77 20.53 -2.69
CA MET A 424 7.40 20.74 -4.00
C MET A 424 6.45 21.40 -5.01
N GLY A 425 5.16 21.10 -4.95
CA GLY A 425 4.14 21.76 -5.77
C GLY A 425 3.99 23.25 -5.45
N LEU A 426 4.26 23.69 -4.23
CA LEU A 426 4.27 25.09 -3.86
C LEU A 426 5.41 25.84 -4.57
N GLU A 427 6.61 25.27 -4.61
CA GLU A 427 7.75 25.89 -5.30
C GLU A 427 7.48 26.02 -6.82
N GLU A 428 6.95 24.97 -7.47
CA GLU A 428 6.54 25.05 -8.87
C GLU A 428 5.48 26.13 -9.11
N HIS A 429 4.53 26.27 -8.18
CA HIS A 429 3.50 27.30 -8.28
C HIS A 429 4.09 28.70 -8.15
N LEU A 430 4.99 28.92 -7.17
CA LEU A 430 5.69 30.19 -7.00
C LEU A 430 6.57 30.53 -8.20
N ILE A 431 7.37 29.58 -8.67
CA ILE A 431 8.18 29.74 -9.89
C ILE A 431 7.29 30.03 -11.09
N GLY A 432 6.12 29.37 -11.19
CA GLY A 432 5.16 29.61 -12.26
C GLY A 432 4.53 31.00 -12.21
N MET A 433 4.23 31.53 -11.00
CA MET A 433 3.71 32.88 -10.82
C MET A 433 4.74 33.96 -11.18
N PHE A 434 6.00 33.75 -10.82
CA PHE A 434 7.09 34.71 -11.02
C PHE A 434 7.92 34.43 -12.28
N ARG A 435 7.56 33.47 -13.09
CA ARG A 435 8.31 33.09 -14.31
C ARG A 435 8.49 34.21 -15.31
N HIS A 436 7.59 35.17 -15.31
CA HIS A 436 7.64 36.37 -16.17
C HIS A 436 8.03 37.62 -15.40
N ASP A 437 8.45 37.51 -14.15
CA ASP A 437 9.06 38.59 -13.43
C ASP A 437 10.44 38.89 -14.03
N PHE A 438 10.86 40.14 -14.06
CA PHE A 438 12.13 40.56 -14.65
C PHE A 438 13.34 39.82 -14.03
N GLU A 439 13.23 39.35 -12.79
CA GLU A 439 14.27 38.58 -12.10
C GLU A 439 14.39 37.13 -12.61
N PHE A 440 13.36 36.61 -13.28
CA PHE A 440 13.26 35.22 -13.76
C PHE A 440 13.16 35.10 -15.28
N VAL A 441 13.39 36.17 -16.04
CA VAL A 441 13.42 36.15 -17.49
C VAL A 441 14.77 35.62 -17.98
N ASP A 442 14.72 34.65 -18.94
CA ASP A 442 15.92 34.12 -19.56
C ASP A 442 16.79 35.25 -20.16
N GLY A 443 18.02 35.36 -19.67
CA GLY A 443 18.97 36.39 -20.10
C GLY A 443 19.20 37.56 -19.10
N HIS A 444 18.39 37.68 -18.05
CA HIS A 444 18.70 38.60 -16.94
C HIS A 444 19.64 37.96 -15.93
N GLN A 445 20.70 38.69 -15.56
CA GLN A 445 21.58 38.24 -14.48
C GLN A 445 20.91 38.50 -13.13
N SER A 446 20.65 37.44 -12.36
CA SER A 446 20.13 37.58 -10.99
C SER A 446 21.04 38.46 -10.14
N HIS A 447 20.46 39.39 -9.41
CA HIS A 447 21.20 40.22 -8.43
C HIS A 447 21.84 39.38 -7.32
N LEU A 448 21.39 38.14 -7.09
CA LEU A 448 22.00 37.18 -6.17
C LEU A 448 23.30 36.57 -6.73
N GLY A 449 23.54 36.63 -8.04
CA GLY A 449 24.78 36.15 -8.68
C GLY A 449 26.02 37.01 -8.41
N HIS A 450 25.89 38.18 -7.79
CA HIS A 450 26.99 39.12 -7.56
C HIS A 450 27.56 39.13 -6.13
N ALA A 451 27.29 38.12 -5.32
CA ALA A 451 27.88 38.00 -3.98
C ALA A 451 29.37 37.63 -3.95
N GLY A 452 30.08 37.84 -5.05
CA GLY A 452 31.51 37.54 -5.17
C GLY A 452 32.33 38.60 -5.94
N GLY A 453 32.25 39.87 -5.61
CA GLY A 453 33.21 40.83 -6.15
C GLY A 453 32.70 42.26 -6.35
N ALA A 454 33.01 43.08 -5.39
CA ALA A 454 33.32 44.52 -5.46
C ALA A 454 32.30 45.55 -5.96
N ARG A 455 31.97 46.41 -5.01
CA ARG A 455 31.67 47.86 -5.09
C ARG A 455 30.32 48.32 -5.63
N ALA A 456 29.60 48.86 -4.66
CA ALA A 456 28.49 49.78 -4.81
C ALA A 456 28.75 50.90 -5.86
N ALA A 457 27.85 51.03 -6.81
CA ALA A 457 27.55 52.28 -7.46
C ALA A 457 26.07 52.56 -7.21
N SER A 458 25.82 53.56 -6.36
CA SER A 458 24.53 54.20 -6.17
C SER A 458 24.13 54.85 -7.49
N GLY A 459 23.18 54.25 -8.19
CA GLY A 459 22.52 54.82 -9.35
C GLY A 459 21.04 54.50 -9.25
N VAL A 460 20.23 55.54 -9.08
CA VAL A 460 18.78 55.49 -9.28
C VAL A 460 18.55 54.96 -10.70
N PRO A 461 17.72 53.94 -10.92
CA PRO A 461 17.44 53.49 -12.27
C PRO A 461 16.75 54.60 -13.05
N ASP A 462 17.33 54.94 -14.20
CA ASP A 462 16.72 55.85 -15.17
C ASP A 462 15.46 55.14 -15.74
N LEU A 463 14.32 55.72 -15.49
CA LEU A 463 13.02 55.25 -15.97
C LEU A 463 12.81 55.42 -17.49
N SER A 464 13.87 55.72 -18.26
CA SER A 464 13.80 55.89 -19.71
C SER A 464 13.96 54.57 -20.51
N ASP A 465 14.36 53.46 -19.89
CA ASP A 465 14.40 52.15 -20.52
C ASP A 465 13.15 51.30 -20.15
N VAL A 466 11.99 51.78 -20.50
CA VAL A 466 10.81 50.94 -20.63
C VAL A 466 11.01 50.14 -21.93
N PRO A 467 11.06 48.77 -21.88
CA PRO A 467 11.13 48.00 -23.13
C PRO A 467 9.96 48.39 -24.01
N GLU A 468 10.23 48.65 -25.28
CA GLU A 468 9.19 48.83 -26.29
C GLU A 468 8.17 47.70 -26.16
N VAL A 469 6.91 48.08 -26.02
CA VAL A 469 5.80 47.13 -26.00
C VAL A 469 5.89 46.33 -27.29
N ASP A 470 6.11 45.03 -27.19
CA ASP A 470 6.10 44.13 -28.33
C ASP A 470 4.72 44.27 -29.01
N GLU A 471 4.67 44.93 -30.18
CA GLU A 471 3.44 45.20 -30.90
C GLU A 471 2.70 43.90 -31.32
N ASP A 472 3.33 42.71 -31.16
CA ASP A 472 2.78 41.40 -31.41
C ASP A 472 2.36 40.64 -30.14
N ALA A 473 2.37 41.28 -28.98
CA ALA A 473 1.93 40.67 -27.72
C ALA A 473 0.42 40.35 -27.77
N LEU A 474 0.08 39.07 -27.60
CA LEU A 474 -1.31 38.61 -27.52
C LEU A 474 -1.93 39.11 -26.21
N VAL A 475 -3.09 39.73 -26.27
CA VAL A 475 -3.81 40.26 -25.11
C VAL A 475 -5.02 39.38 -24.81
N TRP A 476 -5.10 38.92 -23.58
CA TRP A 476 -6.30 38.22 -23.12
C TRP A 476 -7.38 39.22 -22.70
N THR A 477 -8.56 39.04 -23.22
CA THR A 477 -9.72 39.84 -22.83
C THR A 477 -10.27 39.35 -21.47
N ALA A 478 -11.00 40.19 -20.76
CA ALA A 478 -11.55 39.86 -19.45
C ALA A 478 -12.52 38.64 -19.49
N ASP A 479 -13.27 38.49 -20.58
CA ASP A 479 -14.16 37.37 -20.83
C ASP A 479 -13.39 36.09 -21.18
N GLY A 480 -12.32 36.19 -21.98
CA GLY A 480 -11.41 35.07 -22.26
C GLY A 480 -10.73 34.52 -21.00
N GLU A 481 -10.25 35.42 -20.13
CA GLU A 481 -9.69 35.01 -18.85
C GLU A 481 -10.74 34.40 -17.90
N ALA A 482 -11.97 34.95 -17.89
CA ALA A 482 -13.06 34.40 -17.09
C ALA A 482 -13.44 32.98 -17.52
N GLU A 483 -13.48 32.72 -18.83
CA GLU A 483 -13.71 31.37 -19.38
C GLU A 483 -12.54 30.43 -19.08
N LEU A 484 -11.30 30.91 -19.21
CA LEU A 484 -10.11 30.13 -18.87
C LEU A 484 -10.12 29.72 -17.38
N LYS A 485 -10.60 30.59 -16.47
CA LYS A 485 -10.72 30.29 -15.05
C LYS A 485 -11.74 29.21 -14.72
N LYS A 486 -12.77 29.01 -15.55
CA LYS A 486 -13.75 27.92 -15.40
C LYS A 486 -13.16 26.54 -15.75
N ILE A 487 -12.04 26.53 -16.48
CA ILE A 487 -11.37 25.28 -16.87
C ILE A 487 -10.55 24.75 -15.68
N PRO A 488 -10.60 23.43 -15.42
CA PRO A 488 -9.79 22.82 -14.37
C PRO A 488 -8.32 23.24 -14.48
N PHE A 489 -7.70 23.61 -13.35
CA PHE A 489 -6.38 24.26 -13.34
C PHE A 489 -5.28 23.41 -14.00
N PHE A 490 -5.36 22.08 -13.92
CA PHE A 490 -4.36 21.15 -14.48
C PHE A 490 -4.35 21.08 -16.01
N VAL A 491 -5.44 21.44 -16.69
CA VAL A 491 -5.48 21.57 -18.17
C VAL A 491 -5.43 23.03 -18.63
N ARG A 492 -5.60 23.98 -17.71
CA ARG A 492 -5.66 25.42 -18.00
C ARG A 492 -4.43 25.92 -18.73
N GLY A 493 -3.23 25.50 -18.32
CA GLY A 493 -1.97 25.84 -18.97
C GLY A 493 -1.85 25.29 -20.39
N LYS A 494 -2.38 24.10 -20.66
CA LYS A 494 -2.43 23.52 -22.00
C LYS A 494 -3.42 24.27 -22.88
N VAL A 495 -4.61 24.56 -22.33
CA VAL A 495 -5.65 25.32 -23.05
C VAL A 495 -5.17 26.72 -23.37
N ARG A 496 -4.49 27.41 -22.43
CA ARG A 496 -3.91 28.72 -22.66
C ARG A 496 -2.91 28.70 -23.81
N ARG A 497 -1.93 27.79 -23.79
CA ARG A 497 -0.95 27.63 -24.88
C ARG A 497 -1.59 27.32 -26.24
N ASN A 498 -2.59 26.46 -26.25
CA ASN A 498 -3.31 26.13 -27.47
C ASN A 498 -4.08 27.35 -28.01
N ALA A 499 -4.75 28.12 -27.14
CA ALA A 499 -5.45 29.34 -27.55
C ALA A 499 -4.48 30.39 -28.07
N GLU A 500 -3.33 30.59 -27.45
CA GLU A 500 -2.28 31.52 -27.90
C GLU A 500 -1.64 31.06 -29.21
N ALA A 501 -1.39 29.78 -29.39
CA ALA A 501 -0.87 29.22 -30.62
C ALA A 501 -1.87 29.38 -31.77
N TYR A 502 -3.15 29.11 -31.50
CA TYR A 502 -4.23 29.31 -32.47
C TYR A 502 -4.38 30.79 -32.86
N ALA A 503 -4.40 31.70 -31.87
CA ALA A 503 -4.49 33.14 -32.11
C ALA A 503 -3.35 33.63 -33.03
N ARG A 504 -2.11 33.19 -32.80
CA ARG A 504 -0.96 33.49 -33.66
C ARG A 504 -1.15 32.92 -35.09
N GLN A 505 -1.68 31.71 -35.19
CA GLN A 505 -1.91 31.04 -36.49
C GLN A 505 -2.97 31.75 -37.35
N VAL A 506 -4.02 32.28 -36.71
CA VAL A 506 -5.10 33.00 -37.39
C VAL A 506 -4.89 34.53 -37.41
N GLY A 507 -3.79 35.03 -36.83
CA GLY A 507 -3.45 36.45 -36.82
C GLY A 507 -4.33 37.30 -35.89
N CYS A 508 -4.97 36.71 -34.88
CA CYS A 508 -5.75 37.44 -33.88
C CYS A 508 -4.81 37.98 -32.79
N LYS A 509 -4.91 39.26 -32.46
CA LYS A 509 -4.13 39.90 -31.38
C LYS A 509 -4.82 39.80 -30.00
N GLU A 510 -6.12 39.52 -29.97
CA GLU A 510 -6.93 39.40 -28.77
C GLU A 510 -7.47 37.98 -28.60
N ILE A 511 -7.36 37.44 -27.39
CA ILE A 511 -7.89 36.11 -27.03
C ILE A 511 -9.15 36.31 -26.20
N SER A 512 -10.30 36.23 -26.88
CA SER A 512 -11.62 36.29 -26.26
C SER A 512 -12.13 34.87 -25.91
N SER A 513 -13.30 34.80 -25.28
CA SER A 513 -14.01 33.54 -25.05
C SER A 513 -14.29 32.79 -26.36
N GLU A 514 -14.62 33.52 -27.45
CA GLU A 514 -14.86 32.96 -28.79
C GLU A 514 -13.57 32.34 -29.35
N THR A 515 -12.45 33.06 -29.32
CA THR A 515 -11.12 32.55 -29.73
C THR A 515 -10.74 31.28 -28.99
N LEU A 516 -11.11 31.20 -27.72
CA LEU A 516 -10.83 30.03 -26.88
C LEU A 516 -11.67 28.81 -27.28
N TYR A 517 -12.94 29.01 -27.67
CA TYR A 517 -13.79 27.94 -28.20
C TYR A 517 -13.37 27.51 -29.60
N ASP A 518 -12.94 28.40 -30.45
CA ASP A 518 -12.42 28.09 -31.78
C ASP A 518 -11.11 27.30 -31.70
N ALA A 519 -10.19 27.68 -30.82
CA ALA A 519 -8.99 26.91 -30.54
C ALA A 519 -9.33 25.50 -30.06
N LYS A 520 -10.32 25.37 -29.17
CA LYS A 520 -10.80 24.06 -28.70
C LYS A 520 -11.37 23.21 -29.84
N ALA A 521 -12.10 23.80 -30.77
CA ALA A 521 -12.62 23.08 -31.94
C ALA A 521 -11.49 22.63 -32.87
N HIS A 522 -10.49 23.50 -33.11
CA HIS A 522 -9.34 23.24 -33.96
C HIS A 522 -8.46 22.07 -33.43
N TYR A 523 -8.22 22.00 -32.13
CA TYR A 523 -7.40 20.94 -31.52
C TYR A 523 -8.17 19.70 -31.05
N LYS A 524 -9.50 19.65 -31.26
CA LYS A 524 -10.33 18.45 -31.07
C LYS A 524 -10.51 17.60 -32.34
N ALA A 525 -10.17 18.14 -33.47
CA ALA A 525 -10.11 17.40 -34.73
C ALA A 525 -8.73 16.75 -34.88
#